data_ccea2f2fdc1be2a55685e2886041a6fd
#
_entry.id   ccea2f2fdc1be2a55685e2886041a6fd
#
_cell.length_a   1.000
_cell.length_b   1.000
_cell.length_c   1.000
_cell.angle_alpha   90.00
_cell.angle_beta   90.00
_cell.angle_gamma   90.00
#
_symmetry.space_group_name_H-M   'P 1'
#
loop_
_entity.id
_entity.type
_entity.pdbx_description
1 polymer ?
#
loop_
_entity_poly.entity_id
_entity_poly.type
_entity_poly.pdbx_seq_one_letter_code
_entity_poly.pdbx_strand_id
1 'polypeptide(L)'
;MKFAMVGQFPPHIGGVGVHIHTLSKELVKQGHEVYVITYPHKDIKDIDGIHVIGTKGVNIPGLRGLFFAINAEKELKKLIERENIDIIHGHYLLPAGWASVKAGKSTHTKTYVTSHGSDMFETYKKQKFTRPLINKVLKDADVVLAVSNALKDEIIKTNIPNIKEKTRLHWNSIDVSKFKTTEENKDKFKKELVQEFSIDANKPIILFVGNIIKRKNVNLLIEAKKKMHMEANLVIVGDGPQSKELKEKCEREHDGGNLDDVYFTGTRSDVEDIIPSCDLLVLPSFSESFGLVLIEALSCGKPVIGSNVGGIKEIITEDVGLLIDPNDPTDLANAIDRILSDEELMERFKSNARDRAKDFGETKLPYDELNWNIIK
;
A
#
# COMPACT_ATOMS: atom_id res chain seq x y z
N MET A 1 21.64 17.26 3.79
CA MET A 1 20.42 18.02 3.47
C MET A 1 19.37 17.78 4.54
N LYS A 2 18.41 18.71 4.67
CA LYS A 2 17.27 18.63 5.61
C LYS A 2 15.97 18.47 4.85
N PHE A 3 15.19 17.46 5.22
CA PHE A 3 13.93 17.10 4.58
C PHE A 3 12.75 17.27 5.52
N ALA A 4 11.63 17.80 5.02
CA ALA A 4 10.36 17.84 5.73
C ALA A 4 9.33 16.98 5.00
N MET A 5 9.02 15.80 5.55
CA MET A 5 7.96 14.91 5.08
C MET A 5 6.62 15.33 5.69
N VAL A 6 5.55 15.26 4.92
CA VAL A 6 4.20 15.61 5.40
C VAL A 6 3.23 14.50 5.05
N GLY A 7 2.61 13.90 6.05
CA GLY A 7 1.64 12.82 5.81
C GLY A 7 1.32 12.00 7.04
N GLN A 8 0.68 10.86 6.81
CA GLN A 8 0.39 9.89 7.85
C GLN A 8 1.68 9.16 8.25
N PHE A 9 1.98 9.11 9.54
CA PHE A 9 3.21 8.51 10.06
C PHE A 9 2.92 7.79 11.38
N PRO A 10 3.70 6.78 11.80
CA PRO A 10 3.49 6.14 13.07
C PRO A 10 3.32 7.13 14.25
N PRO A 11 2.41 6.84 15.20
CA PRO A 11 1.71 5.56 15.43
C PRO A 11 0.45 5.32 14.57
N HIS A 12 0.17 6.16 13.58
CA HIS A 12 -0.94 5.92 12.65
C HIS A 12 -0.62 4.75 11.72
N ILE A 13 -1.50 3.76 11.65
CA ILE A 13 -1.33 2.55 10.84
C ILE A 13 -1.79 2.81 9.39
N GLY A 14 -1.03 2.33 8.42
CA GLY A 14 -1.39 2.36 6.99
C GLY A 14 -0.18 2.32 6.07
N GLY A 15 -0.37 1.82 4.84
CA GLY A 15 0.72 1.64 3.86
C GLY A 15 1.50 2.92 3.52
N VAL A 16 0.84 4.09 3.53
CA VAL A 16 1.52 5.37 3.31
C VAL A 16 2.44 5.74 4.48
N GLY A 17 2.01 5.46 5.73
CA GLY A 17 2.87 5.64 6.90
C GLY A 17 4.12 4.77 6.84
N VAL A 18 3.98 3.53 6.40
CA VAL A 18 5.11 2.61 6.18
C VAL A 18 6.03 3.16 5.09
N HIS A 19 5.49 3.62 3.97
CA HIS A 19 6.27 4.20 2.87
C HIS A 19 7.06 5.44 3.33
N ILE A 20 6.43 6.39 4.05
CA ILE A 20 7.12 7.58 4.57
C ILE A 20 8.23 7.16 5.53
N HIS A 21 7.97 6.21 6.41
CA HIS A 21 8.95 5.72 7.37
C HIS A 21 10.15 5.08 6.67
N THR A 22 9.92 4.19 5.70
CA THR A 22 10.97 3.53 4.93
C THR A 22 11.85 4.53 4.17
N LEU A 23 11.22 5.50 3.49
CA LEU A 23 11.92 6.57 2.78
C LEU A 23 12.73 7.46 3.73
N SER A 24 12.15 7.82 4.88
CA SER A 24 12.82 8.64 5.90
C SER A 24 14.01 7.93 6.53
N LYS A 25 13.89 6.63 6.81
CA LYS A 25 15.01 5.81 7.33
C LYS A 25 16.17 5.75 6.34
N GLU A 26 15.89 5.59 5.05
CA GLU A 26 16.95 5.56 4.04
C GLU A 26 17.67 6.92 3.93
N LEU A 27 16.94 8.03 4.03
CA LEU A 27 17.54 9.37 4.11
C LEU A 27 18.42 9.53 5.34
N VAL A 28 17.97 9.13 6.52
CA VAL A 28 18.76 9.19 7.77
C VAL A 28 20.01 8.32 7.65
N LYS A 29 19.90 7.12 7.09
CA LYS A 29 21.02 6.21 6.85
C LYS A 29 22.09 6.83 5.93
N GLN A 30 21.68 7.67 4.98
CA GLN A 30 22.58 8.41 4.10
C GLN A 30 23.10 9.73 4.72
N GLY A 31 22.84 9.97 6.00
CA GLY A 31 23.35 11.12 6.74
C GLY A 31 22.54 12.40 6.56
N HIS A 32 21.28 12.30 6.13
CA HIS A 32 20.38 13.45 6.02
C HIS A 32 19.54 13.61 7.29
N GLU A 33 19.11 14.83 7.57
CA GLU A 33 18.25 15.18 8.69
C GLU A 33 16.81 15.19 8.21
N VAL A 34 15.92 14.45 8.89
CA VAL A 34 14.54 14.26 8.45
C VAL A 34 13.55 14.64 9.53
N TYR A 35 12.61 15.51 9.18
CA TYR A 35 11.46 15.92 9.96
C TYR A 35 10.19 15.38 9.35
N VAL A 36 9.27 14.84 10.15
CA VAL A 36 7.96 14.38 9.68
C VAL A 36 6.86 15.14 10.37
N ILE A 37 6.04 15.85 9.61
CA ILE A 37 4.81 16.50 10.10
C ILE A 37 3.63 15.56 9.86
N THR A 38 2.99 15.13 10.96
CA THR A 38 1.90 14.15 10.91
C THR A 38 0.65 14.60 11.67
N TYR A 39 -0.41 13.82 11.54
CA TYR A 39 -1.65 14.02 12.29
C TYR A 39 -1.44 13.96 13.81
N PRO A 40 -2.27 14.65 14.60
CA PRO A 40 -2.12 14.64 16.05
C PRO A 40 -2.34 13.24 16.63
N HIS A 41 -1.47 12.83 17.53
CA HIS A 41 -1.61 11.62 18.33
C HIS A 41 -0.85 11.77 19.66
N LYS A 42 -1.34 11.13 20.72
CA LYS A 42 -0.74 11.23 22.06
C LYS A 42 0.64 10.57 22.18
N ASP A 43 0.88 9.55 21.37
CA ASP A 43 2.08 8.71 21.41
C ASP A 43 3.12 9.12 20.35
N ILE A 44 3.07 10.35 19.83
CA ILE A 44 4.08 10.87 18.91
C ILE A 44 5.41 11.03 19.64
N LYS A 45 6.44 10.48 19.06
CA LYS A 45 7.84 10.57 19.49
C LYS A 45 8.77 10.41 18.30
N ASP A 46 10.01 10.85 18.44
CA ASP A 46 11.05 10.60 17.48
C ASP A 46 11.31 9.09 17.36
N ILE A 47 11.57 8.63 16.15
CA ILE A 47 11.76 7.22 15.83
C ILE A 47 12.85 7.06 14.76
N ASP A 48 13.79 6.14 14.96
CA ASP A 48 14.85 5.80 13.99
C ASP A 48 15.68 7.01 13.50
N GLY A 49 15.91 8.01 14.36
CA GLY A 49 16.62 9.23 13.99
C GLY A 49 15.79 10.25 13.21
N ILE A 50 14.48 10.04 13.12
CA ILE A 50 13.52 10.91 12.44
C ILE A 50 12.83 11.78 13.49
N HIS A 51 12.83 13.11 13.29
CA HIS A 51 12.13 14.06 14.15
C HIS A 51 10.64 14.11 13.79
N VAL A 52 9.74 13.76 14.73
CA VAL A 52 8.31 13.66 14.46
C VAL A 52 7.53 14.78 15.14
N ILE A 53 6.81 15.55 14.34
CA ILE A 53 6.02 16.72 14.78
C ILE A 53 4.54 16.43 14.54
N GLY A 54 3.77 16.29 15.62
CA GLY A 54 2.31 16.21 15.54
C GLY A 54 1.68 17.57 15.33
N THR A 55 0.79 17.69 14.36
CA THR A 55 0.01 18.92 14.19
C THR A 55 -0.98 19.11 15.31
N LYS A 56 -1.31 20.36 15.64
CA LYS A 56 -2.48 20.67 16.47
C LYS A 56 -3.75 20.41 15.65
N GLY A 57 -4.75 19.75 16.19
CA GLY A 57 -5.98 19.50 15.45
C GLY A 57 -7.08 18.88 16.30
N VAL A 58 -8.32 19.07 15.84
CA VAL A 58 -9.50 18.46 16.42
C VAL A 58 -9.94 17.32 15.49
N ASN A 59 -10.26 16.17 16.05
CA ASN A 59 -10.71 15.02 15.28
C ASN A 59 -12.22 15.09 15.02
N ILE A 60 -12.62 16.10 14.20
CA ILE A 60 -14.01 16.23 13.77
C ILE A 60 -14.19 15.48 12.46
N PRO A 61 -15.09 14.48 12.37
CA PRO A 61 -15.40 13.79 11.13
C PRO A 61 -15.71 14.77 9.98
N GLY A 62 -15.13 14.52 8.80
CA GLY A 62 -15.29 15.37 7.62
C GLY A 62 -14.40 16.63 7.56
N LEU A 63 -13.92 17.16 8.69
CA LEU A 63 -13.06 18.35 8.76
C LEU A 63 -11.60 18.04 9.12
N ARG A 64 -11.30 16.81 9.53
CA ARG A 64 -9.96 16.40 9.95
C ARG A 64 -8.87 16.73 8.91
N GLY A 65 -9.14 16.48 7.63
CA GLY A 65 -8.19 16.76 6.55
C GLY A 65 -7.93 18.27 6.36
N LEU A 66 -8.97 19.11 6.47
CA LEU A 66 -8.84 20.56 6.37
C LEU A 66 -8.02 21.14 7.53
N PHE A 67 -8.32 20.75 8.77
CA PHE A 67 -7.55 21.17 9.94
C PHE A 67 -6.09 20.71 9.84
N PHE A 68 -5.85 19.48 9.39
CA PHE A 68 -4.50 19.00 9.15
C PHE A 68 -3.77 19.89 8.13
N ALA A 69 -4.38 20.15 6.96
CA ALA A 69 -3.76 20.96 5.92
C ALA A 69 -3.33 22.35 6.42
N ILE A 70 -4.21 23.05 7.15
CA ILE A 70 -3.94 24.39 7.68
C ILE A 70 -2.81 24.36 8.73
N ASN A 71 -2.85 23.41 9.66
CA ASN A 71 -1.86 23.34 10.72
C ASN A 71 -0.52 22.82 10.21
N ALA A 72 -0.51 21.85 9.29
CA ALA A 72 0.71 21.37 8.65
C ALA A 72 1.41 22.47 7.84
N GLU A 73 0.68 23.30 7.09
CA GLU A 73 1.24 24.48 6.41
C GLU A 73 1.93 25.43 7.40
N LYS A 74 1.29 25.73 8.54
CA LYS A 74 1.85 26.62 9.56
C LYS A 74 3.11 26.04 10.21
N GLU A 75 3.07 24.75 10.58
CA GLU A 75 4.22 24.09 11.18
C GLU A 75 5.38 23.93 10.18
N LEU A 76 5.09 23.66 8.88
CA LEU A 76 6.11 23.65 7.83
C LEU A 76 6.83 25.00 7.73
N LYS A 77 6.11 26.12 7.67
CA LYS A 77 6.73 27.46 7.58
C LYS A 77 7.66 27.73 8.75
N LYS A 78 7.23 27.45 9.99
CA LYS A 78 8.06 27.58 11.19
C LYS A 78 9.30 26.67 11.12
N LEU A 79 9.11 25.44 10.67
CA LEU A 79 10.19 24.46 10.57
C LEU A 79 11.23 24.89 9.53
N ILE A 80 10.79 25.39 8.37
CA ILE A 80 11.66 25.91 7.31
C ILE A 80 12.49 27.07 7.81
N GLU A 81 11.87 28.03 8.49
CA GLU A 81 12.56 29.20 9.05
C GLU A 81 13.58 28.82 10.14
N ARG A 82 13.23 27.84 11.00
CA ARG A 82 14.06 27.43 12.12
C ARG A 82 15.22 26.52 11.70
N GLU A 83 14.96 25.57 10.80
CA GLU A 83 15.89 24.49 10.48
C GLU A 83 16.54 24.63 9.10
N ASN A 84 16.13 25.60 8.28
CA ASN A 84 16.58 25.73 6.89
C ASN A 84 16.32 24.45 6.08
N ILE A 85 15.07 24.03 5.97
CA ILE A 85 14.68 22.84 5.22
C ILE A 85 14.96 23.02 3.73
N ASP A 86 15.67 22.07 3.14
CA ASP A 86 16.02 22.07 1.71
C ASP A 86 14.88 21.58 0.83
N ILE A 87 14.18 20.52 1.26
CA ILE A 87 13.15 19.84 0.49
C ILE A 87 11.92 19.55 1.36
N ILE A 88 10.74 19.88 0.83
CA ILE A 88 9.45 19.46 1.36
C ILE A 88 8.93 18.31 0.52
N HIS A 89 8.40 17.24 1.16
CA HIS A 89 7.76 16.15 0.46
C HIS A 89 6.38 15.81 1.07
N GLY A 90 5.33 16.16 0.35
CA GLY A 90 3.96 15.84 0.72
C GLY A 90 3.52 14.48 0.20
N HIS A 91 2.91 13.66 1.07
CA HIS A 91 2.37 12.35 0.71
C HIS A 91 0.84 12.39 0.69
N TYR A 92 0.25 12.06 -0.45
CA TYR A 92 -1.07 12.38 -0.96
C TYR A 92 -1.20 13.82 -1.48
N LEU A 93 -1.96 13.99 -2.54
CA LEU A 93 -2.25 15.32 -3.12
C LEU A 93 -3.06 16.18 -2.14
N LEU A 94 -4.00 15.57 -1.42
CA LEU A 94 -4.77 16.21 -0.35
C LEU A 94 -4.78 15.31 0.90
N PRO A 95 -4.67 15.86 2.11
CA PRO A 95 -4.43 17.27 2.45
C PRO A 95 -2.94 17.66 2.51
N ALA A 96 -2.03 16.68 2.60
CA ALA A 96 -0.59 16.90 2.84
C ALA A 96 0.09 17.65 1.69
N GLY A 97 -0.14 17.23 0.44
CA GLY A 97 0.40 17.91 -0.75
C GLY A 97 -0.05 19.37 -0.83
N TRP A 98 -1.31 19.65 -0.50
CA TRP A 98 -1.80 21.03 -0.42
C TRP A 98 -1.01 21.88 0.59
N ALA A 99 -0.79 21.38 1.81
CA ALA A 99 0.01 22.07 2.83
C ALA A 99 1.45 22.29 2.34
N SER A 100 2.05 21.26 1.73
CA SER A 100 3.41 21.27 1.21
C SER A 100 3.62 22.32 0.13
N VAL A 101 2.78 22.34 -0.91
CA VAL A 101 2.92 23.30 -2.03
C VAL A 101 2.65 24.73 -1.57
N LYS A 102 1.73 24.95 -0.62
CA LYS A 102 1.48 26.29 -0.08
C LYS A 102 2.66 26.81 0.73
N ALA A 103 3.24 25.97 1.58
CA ALA A 103 4.43 26.33 2.36
C ALA A 103 5.62 26.58 1.43
N GLY A 104 5.93 25.62 0.54
CA GLY A 104 7.06 25.72 -0.38
C GLY A 104 6.99 26.96 -1.28
N LYS A 105 5.82 27.27 -1.82
CA LYS A 105 5.64 28.48 -2.66
C LYS A 105 5.89 29.79 -1.87
N SER A 106 5.50 29.84 -0.59
CA SER A 106 5.70 31.04 0.24
C SER A 106 7.12 31.20 0.77
N THR A 107 7.89 30.12 0.85
CA THR A 107 9.25 30.07 1.38
C THR A 107 10.31 29.81 0.32
N HIS A 108 9.88 29.64 -0.95
CA HIS A 108 10.77 29.26 -2.08
C HIS A 108 11.50 27.94 -1.86
N THR A 109 10.92 27.01 -1.08
CA THR A 109 11.50 25.71 -0.78
C THR A 109 11.02 24.68 -1.80
N LYS A 110 11.93 23.87 -2.35
CA LYS A 110 11.65 22.80 -3.32
C LYS A 110 10.61 21.82 -2.79
N THR A 111 9.58 21.52 -3.59
CA THR A 111 8.43 20.75 -3.15
C THR A 111 8.17 19.53 -4.05
N TYR A 112 8.28 18.36 -3.46
CA TYR A 112 7.86 17.08 -4.00
C TYR A 112 6.49 16.70 -3.47
N VAL A 113 5.67 16.03 -4.30
CA VAL A 113 4.39 15.45 -3.86
C VAL A 113 4.25 14.05 -4.44
N THR A 114 4.00 13.07 -3.58
CA THR A 114 3.69 11.69 -4.00
C THR A 114 2.19 11.45 -4.01
N SER A 115 1.66 11.05 -5.17
CA SER A 115 0.32 10.48 -5.27
C SER A 115 0.39 8.99 -4.94
N HIS A 116 -0.48 8.55 -4.02
CA HIS A 116 -0.61 7.15 -3.59
C HIS A 116 -1.81 6.43 -4.22
N GLY A 117 -2.53 7.11 -5.12
CA GLY A 117 -3.55 6.58 -5.99
C GLY A 117 -4.98 6.81 -5.55
N SER A 118 -5.35 6.67 -4.27
CA SER A 118 -6.72 6.98 -3.83
C SER A 118 -7.08 8.45 -4.07
N ASP A 119 -6.10 9.34 -4.05
CA ASP A 119 -6.22 10.75 -4.42
C ASP A 119 -6.61 10.95 -5.88
N MET A 120 -6.15 10.11 -6.81
CA MET A 120 -6.51 10.17 -8.23
C MET A 120 -7.69 9.25 -8.57
N PHE A 121 -7.62 7.97 -8.21
CA PHE A 121 -8.64 6.99 -8.61
C PHE A 121 -9.99 7.18 -7.91
N GLU A 122 -9.98 7.71 -6.67
CA GLU A 122 -11.19 7.92 -5.91
C GLU A 122 -11.52 9.42 -5.76
N THR A 123 -10.64 10.20 -5.14
CA THR A 123 -10.93 11.59 -4.82
C THR A 123 -11.08 12.43 -6.09
N TYR A 124 -10.12 12.38 -7.01
CA TYR A 124 -10.17 13.16 -8.25
C TYR A 124 -11.30 12.70 -9.19
N LYS A 125 -11.47 11.38 -9.37
CA LYS A 125 -12.50 10.86 -10.30
C LYS A 125 -13.91 11.01 -9.76
N LYS A 126 -14.13 10.72 -8.47
CA LYS A 126 -15.47 10.66 -7.87
C LYS A 126 -15.94 11.97 -7.24
N GLN A 127 -15.04 12.81 -6.74
CA GLN A 127 -15.36 14.04 -6.01
C GLN A 127 -15.00 15.28 -6.81
N LYS A 128 -15.87 15.68 -7.75
CA LYS A 128 -15.61 16.78 -8.70
C LYS A 128 -15.20 18.10 -8.02
N PHE A 129 -15.71 18.39 -6.82
CA PHE A 129 -15.39 19.60 -6.07
C PHE A 129 -13.95 19.67 -5.54
N THR A 130 -13.24 18.52 -5.41
CA THR A 130 -11.83 18.49 -4.99
C THR A 130 -10.86 18.71 -6.15
N ARG A 131 -11.31 18.53 -7.40
CA ARG A 131 -10.46 18.63 -8.60
C ARG A 131 -9.69 19.95 -8.70
N PRO A 132 -10.31 21.14 -8.45
CA PRO A 132 -9.56 22.40 -8.51
C PRO A 132 -8.40 22.46 -7.52
N LEU A 133 -8.58 21.88 -6.31
CA LEU A 133 -7.54 21.81 -5.29
C LEU A 133 -6.41 20.86 -5.69
N ILE A 134 -6.75 19.67 -6.18
CA ILE A 134 -5.79 18.69 -6.69
C ILE A 134 -5.03 19.24 -7.89
N ASN A 135 -5.72 19.86 -8.84
CA ASN A 135 -5.09 20.51 -10.01
C ASN A 135 -4.10 21.60 -9.58
N LYS A 136 -4.45 22.37 -8.52
CA LYS A 136 -3.54 23.36 -7.98
C LYS A 136 -2.30 22.74 -7.37
N VAL A 137 -2.43 21.64 -6.60
CA VAL A 137 -1.29 20.91 -6.05
C VAL A 137 -0.40 20.37 -7.17
N LEU A 138 -0.99 19.69 -8.15
CA LEU A 138 -0.28 19.18 -9.32
C LEU A 138 0.42 20.29 -10.14
N LYS A 139 -0.20 21.45 -10.24
CA LYS A 139 0.39 22.62 -10.93
C LYS A 139 1.56 23.23 -10.15
N ASP A 140 1.40 23.42 -8.84
CA ASP A 140 2.31 24.21 -8.01
C ASP A 140 3.48 23.38 -7.44
N ALA A 141 3.40 22.03 -7.41
CA ALA A 141 4.53 21.17 -7.04
C ALA A 141 5.67 21.26 -8.06
N ASP A 142 6.92 21.20 -7.61
CA ASP A 142 8.09 21.15 -8.50
C ASP A 142 8.25 19.77 -9.13
N VAL A 143 8.01 18.72 -8.33
CA VAL A 143 8.05 17.32 -8.77
C VAL A 143 6.83 16.58 -8.26
N VAL A 144 6.21 15.78 -9.13
CA VAL A 144 5.10 14.89 -8.80
C VAL A 144 5.58 13.45 -8.95
N LEU A 145 5.41 12.65 -7.90
CA LEU A 145 5.76 11.24 -7.91
C LEU A 145 4.50 10.38 -7.98
N ALA A 146 4.53 9.40 -8.85
CA ALA A 146 3.48 8.39 -9.00
C ALA A 146 4.03 7.02 -8.63
N VAL A 147 3.31 6.27 -7.78
CA VAL A 147 3.75 4.96 -7.28
C VAL A 147 3.58 3.82 -8.29
N SER A 148 3.06 4.09 -9.48
CA SER A 148 2.94 3.14 -10.60
C SER A 148 2.84 3.89 -11.93
N ASN A 149 3.13 3.20 -13.05
CA ASN A 149 2.91 3.75 -14.39
C ASN A 149 1.43 4.03 -14.63
N ALA A 150 0.53 3.13 -14.21
CA ALA A 150 -0.90 3.36 -14.31
C ALA A 150 -1.34 4.66 -13.62
N LEU A 151 -0.78 4.96 -12.45
CA LEU A 151 -1.07 6.20 -11.74
C LEU A 151 -0.43 7.41 -12.41
N LYS A 152 0.80 7.27 -12.92
CA LYS A 152 1.49 8.30 -13.70
C LYS A 152 0.66 8.71 -14.93
N ASP A 153 0.14 7.74 -15.65
CA ASP A 153 -0.71 7.99 -16.82
C ASP A 153 -2.01 8.74 -16.45
N GLU A 154 -2.63 8.39 -15.32
CA GLU A 154 -3.83 9.10 -14.83
C GLU A 154 -3.52 10.55 -14.43
N ILE A 155 -2.35 10.82 -13.87
CA ILE A 155 -1.90 12.19 -13.56
C ILE A 155 -1.67 12.96 -14.86
N ILE A 156 -1.00 12.36 -15.85
CA ILE A 156 -0.73 13.02 -17.15
C ILE A 156 -2.04 13.34 -17.90
N LYS A 157 -3.06 12.48 -17.80
CA LYS A 157 -4.40 12.73 -18.39
C LYS A 157 -5.13 13.97 -17.83
N THR A 158 -4.65 14.55 -16.73
CA THR A 158 -5.22 15.82 -16.23
C THR A 158 -4.95 17.00 -17.15
N ASN A 159 -4.00 16.88 -18.08
CA ASN A 159 -3.59 17.90 -19.05
C ASN A 159 -3.20 19.26 -18.41
N ILE A 160 -2.70 19.23 -17.17
CA ILE A 160 -2.14 20.40 -16.50
C ILE A 160 -0.84 20.79 -17.22
N PRO A 161 -0.57 22.09 -17.48
CA PRO A 161 0.68 22.50 -18.10
C PRO A 161 1.92 21.94 -17.43
N ASN A 162 2.87 21.39 -18.20
CA ASN A 162 4.14 20.78 -17.77
C ASN A 162 3.99 19.57 -16.82
N ILE A 163 2.79 18.96 -16.75
CA ILE A 163 2.58 17.85 -15.82
C ILE A 163 3.39 16.61 -16.23
N LYS A 164 3.55 16.36 -17.52
CA LYS A 164 4.30 15.22 -18.06
C LYS A 164 5.78 15.31 -17.69
N GLU A 165 6.37 16.48 -17.79
CA GLU A 165 7.79 16.73 -17.56
C GLU A 165 8.17 16.58 -16.08
N LYS A 166 7.27 16.96 -15.17
CA LYS A 166 7.52 16.90 -13.73
C LYS A 166 6.95 15.68 -13.03
N THR A 167 6.17 14.81 -13.73
CA THR A 167 5.66 13.58 -13.16
C THR A 167 6.62 12.42 -13.41
N ARG A 168 7.10 11.83 -12.33
CA ARG A 168 8.07 10.71 -12.34
C ARG A 168 7.46 9.47 -11.73
N LEU A 169 7.86 8.31 -12.23
CA LEU A 169 7.59 7.04 -11.60
C LEU A 169 8.51 6.88 -10.38
N HIS A 170 7.91 6.53 -9.27
CA HIS A 170 8.63 6.16 -8.05
C HIS A 170 7.87 5.04 -7.35
N TRP A 171 8.23 3.81 -7.63
CA TRP A 171 7.60 2.64 -7.03
C TRP A 171 7.76 2.66 -5.52
N ASN A 172 6.71 2.22 -4.83
CA ASN A 172 6.84 1.94 -3.41
C ASN A 172 7.82 0.77 -3.22
N SER A 173 8.62 0.85 -2.16
CA SER A 173 9.51 -0.23 -1.74
C SER A 173 9.07 -0.80 -0.40
N ILE A 174 9.46 -2.03 -0.13
CA ILE A 174 9.30 -2.67 1.16
C ILE A 174 10.66 -3.17 1.66
N ASP A 175 10.79 -3.32 2.96
CA ASP A 175 11.91 -4.05 3.54
C ASP A 175 11.70 -5.56 3.38
N VAL A 176 12.18 -6.10 2.26
CA VAL A 176 12.05 -7.53 1.92
C VAL A 176 12.70 -8.44 2.97
N SER A 177 13.62 -7.90 3.79
CA SER A 177 14.29 -8.70 4.84
C SER A 177 13.37 -9.06 5.99
N LYS A 178 12.26 -8.34 6.18
CA LYS A 178 11.22 -8.63 7.17
C LYS A 178 10.35 -9.81 6.77
N PHE A 179 10.18 -10.03 5.46
CA PHE A 179 9.31 -11.07 4.91
C PHE A 179 10.14 -12.30 4.54
N LYS A 180 10.54 -13.06 5.57
CA LYS A 180 11.31 -14.30 5.40
C LYS A 180 10.45 -15.50 5.75
N THR A 181 10.43 -16.49 4.87
CA THR A 181 9.87 -17.78 5.20
C THR A 181 10.90 -18.56 6.00
N THR A 182 10.61 -18.81 7.27
CA THR A 182 11.28 -19.81 8.10
C THR A 182 10.27 -20.92 8.39
N GLU A 183 10.73 -22.14 8.62
CA GLU A 183 9.82 -23.23 9.00
C GLU A 183 9.08 -22.89 10.32
N GLU A 184 9.75 -22.17 11.22
CA GLU A 184 9.15 -21.71 12.47
C GLU A 184 7.95 -20.78 12.24
N ASN A 185 8.08 -19.76 11.38
CA ASN A 185 7.00 -18.81 11.09
C ASN A 185 5.84 -19.49 10.36
N LYS A 186 6.17 -20.36 9.39
CA LYS A 186 5.19 -21.12 8.61
C LYS A 186 4.34 -22.01 9.51
N ASP A 187 4.97 -22.77 10.39
CA ASP A 187 4.29 -23.71 11.28
C ASP A 187 3.54 -23.02 12.42
N LYS A 188 4.07 -21.91 12.93
CA LYS A 188 3.46 -21.18 14.05
C LYS A 188 2.06 -20.68 13.69
N PHE A 189 1.93 -19.92 12.63
CA PHE A 189 0.62 -19.36 12.23
C PHE A 189 -0.35 -20.45 11.78
N LYS A 190 0.13 -21.49 11.09
CA LYS A 190 -0.70 -22.63 10.72
C LYS A 190 -1.29 -23.33 11.96
N LYS A 191 -0.49 -23.51 13.03
CA LYS A 191 -0.96 -24.04 14.30
C LYS A 191 -1.98 -23.11 14.96
N GLU A 192 -1.76 -21.80 14.95
CA GLU A 192 -2.73 -20.81 15.47
C GLU A 192 -4.07 -20.90 14.74
N LEU A 193 -4.06 -20.98 13.40
CA LEU A 193 -5.29 -21.13 12.61
C LEU A 193 -6.04 -22.43 12.92
N VAL A 194 -5.32 -23.53 13.11
CA VAL A 194 -5.94 -24.83 13.51
C VAL A 194 -6.58 -24.70 14.89
N GLN A 195 -5.91 -24.07 15.85
CA GLN A 195 -6.42 -23.93 17.22
C GLN A 195 -7.60 -22.96 17.33
N GLU A 196 -7.53 -21.81 16.64
CA GLU A 196 -8.52 -20.74 16.76
C GLU A 196 -9.75 -20.97 15.86
N PHE A 197 -9.52 -21.44 14.63
CA PHE A 197 -10.56 -21.55 13.60
C PHE A 197 -10.89 -22.99 13.20
N SER A 198 -10.20 -23.99 13.76
CA SER A 198 -10.39 -25.42 13.41
C SER A 198 -10.20 -25.71 11.93
N ILE A 199 -9.28 -25.00 11.23
CA ILE A 199 -9.01 -25.24 9.82
C ILE A 199 -8.43 -26.65 9.59
N ASP A 200 -8.72 -27.24 8.44
CA ASP A 200 -8.06 -28.48 8.00
C ASP A 200 -6.59 -28.18 7.60
N ALA A 201 -5.65 -28.60 8.41
CA ALA A 201 -4.23 -28.40 8.17
C ALA A 201 -3.69 -29.07 6.90
N ASN A 202 -4.43 -30.02 6.31
CA ASN A 202 -4.03 -30.72 5.08
C ASN A 202 -4.44 -29.97 3.82
N LYS A 203 -5.40 -29.03 3.92
CA LYS A 203 -5.84 -28.21 2.80
C LYS A 203 -4.88 -27.02 2.58
N PRO A 204 -4.58 -26.65 1.32
CA PRO A 204 -3.82 -25.44 1.03
C PRO A 204 -4.52 -24.18 1.56
N ILE A 205 -3.72 -23.16 1.90
CA ILE A 205 -4.21 -21.87 2.42
C ILE A 205 -4.12 -20.81 1.34
N ILE A 206 -5.27 -20.29 0.93
CA ILE A 206 -5.42 -19.09 0.12
C ILE A 206 -5.55 -17.90 1.08
N LEU A 207 -4.66 -16.91 0.92
CA LEU A 207 -4.60 -15.77 1.82
C LEU A 207 -5.03 -14.47 1.13
N PHE A 208 -5.89 -13.70 1.77
CA PHE A 208 -6.11 -12.29 1.50
C PHE A 208 -5.66 -11.46 2.70
N VAL A 209 -4.93 -10.38 2.46
CA VAL A 209 -4.54 -9.41 3.50
C VAL A 209 -4.89 -7.99 3.06
N GLY A 210 -5.68 -7.29 3.87
CA GLY A 210 -6.00 -5.89 3.63
C GLY A 210 -7.32 -5.43 4.21
N ASN A 211 -7.60 -4.12 4.08
CA ASN A 211 -8.87 -3.56 4.54
C ASN A 211 -10.04 -4.16 3.74
N ILE A 212 -11.09 -4.60 4.42
CA ILE A 212 -12.30 -5.19 3.81
C ILE A 212 -13.25 -4.07 3.38
N ILE A 213 -12.91 -3.46 2.24
CA ILE A 213 -13.64 -2.36 1.60
C ILE A 213 -14.02 -2.73 0.17
N LYS A 214 -15.05 -2.08 -0.38
CA LYS A 214 -15.57 -2.36 -1.74
C LYS A 214 -14.48 -2.39 -2.81
N ARG A 215 -13.49 -1.51 -2.73
CA ARG A 215 -12.38 -1.44 -3.68
C ARG A 215 -11.49 -2.69 -3.68
N LYS A 216 -11.32 -3.32 -2.52
CA LYS A 216 -10.50 -4.55 -2.37
C LYS A 216 -11.22 -5.81 -2.84
N ASN A 217 -12.55 -5.74 -3.04
CA ASN A 217 -13.35 -6.74 -3.73
C ASN A 217 -13.26 -8.17 -3.13
N VAL A 218 -13.22 -8.24 -1.79
CA VAL A 218 -13.19 -9.55 -1.08
C VAL A 218 -14.39 -10.42 -1.44
N ASN A 219 -15.53 -9.81 -1.81
CA ASN A 219 -16.70 -10.53 -2.28
C ASN A 219 -16.42 -11.40 -3.53
N LEU A 220 -15.57 -10.91 -4.46
CA LEU A 220 -15.17 -11.71 -5.63
C LEU A 220 -14.46 -13.01 -5.21
N LEU A 221 -13.59 -12.92 -4.20
CA LEU A 221 -12.86 -14.08 -3.71
C LEU A 221 -13.79 -15.11 -3.06
N ILE A 222 -14.81 -14.65 -2.31
CA ILE A 222 -15.86 -15.52 -1.74
C ILE A 222 -16.69 -16.17 -2.86
N GLU A 223 -17.09 -15.42 -3.89
CA GLU A 223 -17.82 -15.99 -5.02
C GLU A 223 -16.96 -16.96 -5.85
N ALA A 224 -15.67 -16.70 -5.99
CA ALA A 224 -14.73 -17.62 -6.63
C ALA A 224 -14.60 -18.91 -5.82
N LYS A 225 -14.51 -18.83 -4.50
CA LYS A 225 -14.41 -19.99 -3.60
C LYS A 225 -15.56 -21.00 -3.80
N LYS A 226 -16.78 -20.52 -4.08
CA LYS A 226 -17.93 -21.39 -4.40
C LYS A 226 -17.76 -22.18 -5.69
N LYS A 227 -16.97 -21.65 -6.63
CA LYS A 227 -16.79 -22.19 -7.99
C LYS A 227 -15.54 -23.03 -8.15
N MET A 228 -14.65 -23.03 -7.14
CA MET A 228 -13.42 -23.82 -7.13
C MET A 228 -13.72 -25.30 -7.12
N HIS A 229 -12.88 -26.06 -7.81
CA HIS A 229 -12.87 -27.53 -7.78
C HIS A 229 -11.87 -28.06 -6.74
N MET A 230 -10.78 -27.31 -6.48
CA MET A 230 -9.79 -27.66 -5.47
C MET A 230 -10.28 -27.27 -4.07
N GLU A 231 -10.18 -28.18 -3.12
CA GLU A 231 -10.41 -27.88 -1.71
C GLU A 231 -9.27 -27.03 -1.16
N ALA A 232 -9.61 -25.94 -0.46
CA ALA A 232 -8.63 -25.05 0.15
C ALA A 232 -9.27 -24.23 1.28
N ASN A 233 -8.47 -23.87 2.28
CA ASN A 233 -8.88 -22.88 3.29
C ASN A 233 -8.71 -21.48 2.71
N LEU A 234 -9.74 -20.63 2.82
CA LEU A 234 -9.68 -19.22 2.50
C LEU A 234 -9.54 -18.40 3.78
N VAL A 235 -8.38 -17.81 4.00
CA VAL A 235 -8.10 -16.99 5.19
C VAL A 235 -8.08 -15.51 4.81
N ILE A 236 -8.96 -14.72 5.41
CA ILE A 236 -9.15 -13.30 5.18
C ILE A 236 -8.65 -12.53 6.40
N VAL A 237 -7.50 -11.87 6.23
CA VAL A 237 -6.84 -11.07 7.26
C VAL A 237 -7.13 -9.59 7.02
N GLY A 238 -7.76 -8.96 7.99
CA GLY A 238 -8.14 -7.56 7.97
C GLY A 238 -9.53 -7.30 8.47
N ASP A 239 -9.90 -6.03 8.50
CA ASP A 239 -11.24 -5.58 8.88
C ASP A 239 -11.68 -4.40 8.00
N GLY A 240 -12.95 -4.04 8.08
CA GLY A 240 -13.48 -2.91 7.34
C GLY A 240 -15.00 -2.88 7.26
N PRO A 241 -15.57 -1.85 6.62
CA PRO A 241 -17.03 -1.65 6.54
C PRO A 241 -17.83 -2.83 5.98
N GLN A 242 -17.20 -3.69 5.15
CA GLN A 242 -17.87 -4.85 4.55
C GLN A 242 -17.67 -6.15 5.34
N SER A 243 -16.88 -6.17 6.42
CA SER A 243 -16.53 -7.38 7.16
C SER A 243 -17.76 -8.10 7.69
N LYS A 244 -18.68 -7.36 8.33
CA LYS A 244 -19.90 -7.94 8.90
C LYS A 244 -20.81 -8.54 7.81
N GLU A 245 -21.05 -7.80 6.74
CA GLU A 245 -21.89 -8.23 5.62
C GLU A 245 -21.36 -9.52 4.98
N LEU A 246 -20.04 -9.58 4.75
CA LEU A 246 -19.40 -10.74 4.11
C LEU A 246 -19.37 -11.98 5.01
N LYS A 247 -19.16 -11.80 6.33
CA LYS A 247 -19.27 -12.89 7.31
C LYS A 247 -20.69 -13.47 7.32
N GLU A 248 -21.70 -12.62 7.50
CA GLU A 248 -23.10 -13.04 7.49
C GLU A 248 -23.51 -13.70 6.16
N LYS A 249 -22.90 -13.29 5.04
CA LYS A 249 -23.10 -13.93 3.75
C LYS A 249 -22.56 -15.35 3.75
N CYS A 250 -21.32 -15.57 4.19
CA CYS A 250 -20.75 -16.91 4.29
C CYS A 250 -21.58 -17.81 5.20
N GLU A 251 -22.03 -17.31 6.36
CA GLU A 251 -22.86 -18.05 7.30
C GLU A 251 -24.22 -18.44 6.72
N ARG A 252 -24.89 -17.56 5.95
CA ARG A 252 -26.19 -17.85 5.31
C ARG A 252 -26.10 -18.83 4.16
N GLU A 253 -24.99 -18.82 3.45
CA GLU A 253 -24.76 -19.64 2.27
C GLU A 253 -24.02 -20.95 2.61
N HIS A 254 -24.02 -21.31 3.90
CA HIS A 254 -23.36 -22.49 4.50
C HIS A 254 -24.19 -23.78 4.30
N ASP A 255 -24.70 -24.04 3.11
CA ASP A 255 -25.51 -25.23 2.81
C ASP A 255 -24.66 -26.40 2.28
N GLY A 256 -23.58 -26.77 2.99
CA GLY A 256 -22.72 -27.90 2.62
C GLY A 256 -21.83 -27.66 1.40
N GLY A 257 -21.54 -26.38 1.09
CA GLY A 257 -20.69 -25.97 -0.02
C GLY A 257 -19.29 -25.52 0.43
N ASN A 258 -18.48 -25.09 -0.53
CA ASN A 258 -17.07 -24.66 -0.34
C ASN A 258 -16.85 -23.45 0.59
N LEU A 259 -17.91 -22.89 1.23
CA LEU A 259 -17.78 -21.74 2.13
C LEU A 259 -17.53 -22.13 3.59
N ASP A 260 -17.56 -23.41 3.93
CA ASP A 260 -17.23 -23.91 5.28
C ASP A 260 -15.77 -23.61 5.65
N ASP A 261 -14.90 -23.51 4.65
CA ASP A 261 -13.48 -23.26 4.79
C ASP A 261 -13.13 -21.77 4.58
N VAL A 262 -14.01 -20.82 4.96
CA VAL A 262 -13.75 -19.36 4.88
C VAL A 262 -13.61 -18.76 6.27
N TYR A 263 -12.45 -18.22 6.58
CA TYR A 263 -12.07 -17.74 7.91
C TYR A 263 -11.69 -16.27 7.91
N PHE A 264 -12.28 -15.51 8.83
CA PHE A 264 -11.98 -14.08 9.02
C PHE A 264 -11.25 -13.87 10.33
N THR A 265 -9.98 -13.50 10.27
CA THR A 265 -9.14 -13.32 11.47
C THR A 265 -9.28 -11.94 12.12
N GLY A 266 -9.91 -10.97 11.45
CA GLY A 266 -9.86 -9.58 11.87
C GLY A 266 -8.50 -8.93 11.54
N THR A 267 -8.27 -7.75 12.13
CA THR A 267 -7.02 -7.01 11.93
C THR A 267 -5.87 -7.68 12.69
N ARG A 268 -4.75 -7.90 11.99
CA ARG A 268 -3.52 -8.48 12.54
C ARG A 268 -2.35 -7.51 12.36
N SER A 269 -1.42 -7.51 13.29
CA SER A 269 -0.19 -6.71 13.25
C SER A 269 1.06 -7.51 12.87
N ASP A 270 0.94 -8.82 12.77
CA ASP A 270 1.98 -9.82 12.53
C ASP A 270 1.89 -10.42 11.10
N VAL A 271 1.60 -9.58 10.12
CA VAL A 271 1.42 -10.00 8.72
C VAL A 271 2.68 -10.66 8.15
N GLU A 272 3.85 -10.24 8.59
CA GLU A 272 5.14 -10.84 8.25
C GLU A 272 5.29 -12.30 8.70
N ASP A 273 4.60 -12.70 9.76
CA ASP A 273 4.56 -14.10 10.23
C ASP A 273 3.43 -14.91 9.58
N ILE A 274 2.36 -14.22 9.15
CA ILE A 274 1.18 -14.85 8.54
C ILE A 274 1.44 -15.26 7.09
N ILE A 275 1.98 -14.35 6.27
CA ILE A 275 2.19 -14.60 4.84
C ILE A 275 3.03 -15.85 4.56
N PRO A 276 4.10 -16.17 5.31
CA PRO A 276 4.86 -17.41 5.13
C PRO A 276 4.04 -18.70 5.21
N SER A 277 2.90 -18.68 5.90
CA SER A 277 2.06 -19.87 6.14
C SER A 277 1.09 -20.19 5.00
N CYS A 278 0.84 -19.23 4.07
CA CYS A 278 -0.06 -19.50 2.96
C CYS A 278 0.64 -20.24 1.81
N ASP A 279 -0.16 -20.82 0.94
CA ASP A 279 0.30 -21.43 -0.31
C ASP A 279 0.16 -20.47 -1.47
N LEU A 280 -0.82 -19.55 -1.41
CA LEU A 280 -1.16 -18.59 -2.45
C LEU A 280 -1.71 -17.30 -1.83
N LEU A 281 -1.28 -16.13 -2.30
CA LEU A 281 -1.90 -14.85 -1.92
C LEU A 281 -2.74 -14.28 -3.07
N VAL A 282 -3.95 -13.82 -2.75
CA VAL A 282 -4.89 -13.27 -3.73
C VAL A 282 -5.26 -11.83 -3.41
N LEU A 283 -5.12 -10.93 -4.39
CA LEU A 283 -5.52 -9.52 -4.30
C LEU A 283 -6.50 -9.15 -5.43
N PRO A 284 -7.83 -9.38 -5.26
CA PRO A 284 -8.83 -9.26 -6.32
C PRO A 284 -9.40 -7.84 -6.48
N SER A 285 -8.62 -6.83 -6.21
CA SER A 285 -9.04 -5.43 -6.14
C SER A 285 -9.66 -4.92 -7.45
N PHE A 286 -10.77 -4.13 -7.38
CA PHE A 286 -11.29 -3.38 -8.52
C PHE A 286 -10.35 -2.27 -8.99
N SER A 287 -9.56 -1.73 -8.08
CA SER A 287 -8.58 -0.67 -8.36
C SER A 287 -7.47 -0.73 -7.32
N GLU A 288 -6.24 -0.75 -7.77
CA GLU A 288 -5.07 -0.77 -6.91
C GLU A 288 -3.97 0.12 -7.48
N SER A 289 -3.41 0.97 -6.64
CA SER A 289 -2.34 1.87 -7.07
C SER A 289 -1.02 1.16 -7.24
N PHE A 290 -0.75 0.17 -6.37
CA PHE A 290 0.47 -0.62 -6.43
C PHE A 290 0.21 -2.05 -5.96
N GLY A 291 -0.02 -2.31 -4.66
CA GLY A 291 -0.29 -3.64 -4.13
C GLY A 291 0.88 -4.20 -3.32
N LEU A 292 1.33 -3.47 -2.29
CA LEU A 292 2.49 -3.86 -1.46
C LEU A 292 2.40 -5.29 -0.94
N VAL A 293 1.21 -5.76 -0.57
CA VAL A 293 1.00 -7.13 -0.05
C VAL A 293 1.39 -8.23 -1.05
N LEU A 294 1.33 -7.95 -2.36
CA LEU A 294 1.82 -8.87 -3.38
C LEU A 294 3.34 -9.01 -3.30
N ILE A 295 4.05 -7.89 -3.09
CA ILE A 295 5.51 -7.89 -2.95
C ILE A 295 5.92 -8.57 -1.64
N GLU A 296 5.16 -8.37 -0.57
CA GLU A 296 5.32 -9.06 0.71
C GLU A 296 5.21 -10.58 0.54
N ALA A 297 4.20 -11.06 -0.21
CA ALA A 297 4.04 -12.46 -0.52
C ALA A 297 5.17 -13.02 -1.40
N LEU A 298 5.54 -12.29 -2.45
CA LEU A 298 6.66 -12.66 -3.32
C LEU A 298 7.97 -12.75 -2.52
N SER A 299 8.20 -11.86 -1.54
CA SER A 299 9.37 -11.90 -0.65
C SER A 299 9.41 -13.17 0.20
N CYS A 300 8.24 -13.70 0.54
CA CYS A 300 8.08 -15.00 1.21
C CYS A 300 8.20 -16.20 0.25
N GLY A 301 8.43 -15.99 -1.04
CA GLY A 301 8.45 -17.05 -2.03
C GLY A 301 7.06 -17.63 -2.34
N LYS A 302 6.01 -16.82 -2.22
CA LYS A 302 4.63 -17.26 -2.44
C LYS A 302 4.13 -16.80 -3.81
N PRO A 303 3.48 -17.69 -4.57
CA PRO A 303 2.73 -17.33 -5.75
C PRO A 303 1.64 -16.31 -5.45
N VAL A 304 1.31 -15.49 -6.44
CA VAL A 304 0.29 -14.45 -6.27
C VAL A 304 -0.74 -14.46 -7.39
N ILE A 305 -1.99 -14.16 -7.06
CA ILE A 305 -3.03 -13.82 -8.04
C ILE A 305 -3.49 -12.41 -7.77
N GLY A 306 -3.64 -11.60 -8.81
CA GLY A 306 -4.16 -10.25 -8.68
C GLY A 306 -5.00 -9.83 -9.86
N SER A 307 -5.85 -8.83 -9.65
CA SER A 307 -6.64 -8.27 -10.75
C SER A 307 -5.77 -7.58 -11.79
N ASN A 308 -6.15 -7.68 -13.06
CA ASN A 308 -5.49 -7.01 -14.18
C ASN A 308 -5.78 -5.49 -14.18
N VAL A 309 -5.46 -4.81 -13.07
CA VAL A 309 -5.74 -3.38 -12.88
C VAL A 309 -4.55 -2.63 -12.26
N GLY A 310 -4.44 -1.36 -12.57
CA GLY A 310 -3.51 -0.41 -11.93
C GLY A 310 -2.07 -0.93 -11.82
N GLY A 311 -1.46 -0.74 -10.65
CA GLY A 311 -0.09 -1.15 -10.37
C GLY A 311 0.10 -2.66 -10.14
N ILE A 312 -0.97 -3.44 -9.94
CA ILE A 312 -0.88 -4.91 -9.83
C ILE A 312 -0.17 -5.51 -11.04
N LYS A 313 -0.49 -5.02 -12.24
CA LYS A 313 0.13 -5.46 -13.52
C LYS A 313 1.63 -5.20 -13.60
N GLU A 314 2.12 -4.29 -12.79
CA GLU A 314 3.56 -3.96 -12.75
C GLU A 314 4.32 -4.88 -11.79
N ILE A 315 3.60 -5.57 -10.90
CA ILE A 315 4.18 -6.50 -9.92
C ILE A 315 4.12 -7.94 -10.43
N ILE A 316 2.95 -8.38 -10.90
CA ILE A 316 2.72 -9.75 -11.34
C ILE A 316 3.19 -9.94 -12.79
N THR A 317 4.17 -10.82 -12.97
CA THR A 317 4.60 -11.35 -14.28
C THR A 317 4.14 -12.80 -14.43
N GLU A 318 4.19 -13.33 -15.66
CA GLU A 318 3.83 -14.73 -15.96
C GLU A 318 4.71 -15.78 -15.25
N ASP A 319 5.81 -15.32 -14.61
CA ASP A 319 6.75 -16.19 -13.90
C ASP A 319 6.48 -16.29 -12.40
N VAL A 320 5.59 -15.45 -11.85
CA VAL A 320 5.36 -15.40 -10.39
C VAL A 320 3.89 -15.46 -9.99
N GLY A 321 2.96 -15.42 -10.97
CA GLY A 321 1.53 -15.44 -10.66
C GLY A 321 0.63 -15.23 -11.87
N LEU A 322 -0.66 -15.05 -11.60
CA LEU A 322 -1.69 -14.88 -12.63
C LEU A 322 -2.46 -13.57 -12.43
N LEU A 323 -2.83 -12.95 -13.55
CA LEU A 323 -3.72 -11.78 -13.59
C LEU A 323 -5.14 -12.22 -13.97
N ILE A 324 -6.15 -11.67 -13.28
CA ILE A 324 -7.57 -12.01 -13.46
C ILE A 324 -8.44 -10.77 -13.73
N ASP A 325 -9.62 -10.99 -14.31
CA ASP A 325 -10.66 -9.97 -14.40
C ASP A 325 -11.31 -9.75 -13.03
N PRO A 326 -11.29 -8.53 -12.47
CA PRO A 326 -11.91 -8.23 -11.17
C PRO A 326 -13.44 -8.34 -11.17
N ASN A 327 -14.08 -8.63 -12.30
CA ASN A 327 -15.53 -8.78 -12.41
C ASN A 327 -15.95 -10.23 -12.63
N ASP A 328 -15.02 -11.16 -12.84
CA ASP A 328 -15.34 -12.57 -13.13
C ASP A 328 -14.84 -13.52 -12.02
N PRO A 329 -15.74 -13.99 -11.14
CA PRO A 329 -15.39 -14.97 -10.12
C PRO A 329 -14.99 -16.33 -10.68
N THR A 330 -15.41 -16.67 -11.91
CA THR A 330 -15.03 -17.92 -12.57
C THR A 330 -13.56 -17.87 -13.04
N ASP A 331 -13.14 -16.72 -13.58
CA ASP A 331 -11.74 -16.51 -13.96
C ASP A 331 -10.82 -16.64 -12.73
N LEU A 332 -11.21 -16.03 -11.60
CA LEU A 332 -10.45 -16.16 -10.34
C LEU A 332 -10.44 -17.60 -9.82
N ALA A 333 -11.58 -18.31 -9.84
CA ALA A 333 -11.64 -19.71 -9.41
C ALA A 333 -10.72 -20.60 -10.25
N ASN A 334 -10.79 -20.47 -11.57
CA ASN A 334 -9.94 -21.23 -12.50
C ASN A 334 -8.45 -20.91 -12.29
N ALA A 335 -8.10 -19.65 -12.02
CA ALA A 335 -6.72 -19.25 -11.74
C ALA A 335 -6.18 -19.89 -10.44
N ILE A 336 -7.02 -19.95 -9.40
CA ILE A 336 -6.67 -20.59 -8.13
C ILE A 336 -6.52 -22.11 -8.34
N ASP A 337 -7.52 -22.77 -8.94
CA ASP A 337 -7.50 -24.20 -9.20
C ASP A 337 -6.27 -24.61 -10.03
N ARG A 338 -5.93 -23.82 -11.05
CA ARG A 338 -4.76 -24.04 -11.89
C ARG A 338 -3.46 -24.04 -11.11
N ILE A 339 -3.26 -23.05 -10.21
CA ILE A 339 -2.02 -22.98 -9.41
C ILE A 339 -1.98 -24.13 -8.38
N LEU A 340 -3.10 -24.46 -7.74
CA LEU A 340 -3.16 -25.48 -6.70
C LEU A 340 -3.08 -26.92 -7.24
N SER A 341 -3.49 -27.16 -8.50
CA SER A 341 -3.48 -28.49 -9.11
C SER A 341 -2.23 -28.78 -9.94
N ASP A 342 -1.45 -27.76 -10.32
CA ASP A 342 -0.26 -27.89 -11.18
C ASP A 342 1.00 -27.64 -10.33
N GLU A 343 1.63 -28.72 -9.86
CA GLU A 343 2.84 -28.68 -9.03
C GLU A 343 4.02 -28.00 -9.75
N GLU A 344 4.17 -28.21 -11.07
CA GLU A 344 5.25 -27.62 -11.85
C GLU A 344 5.08 -26.10 -11.93
N LEU A 345 3.86 -25.63 -12.19
CA LEU A 345 3.51 -24.21 -12.20
C LEU A 345 3.73 -23.59 -10.82
N MET A 346 3.29 -24.24 -9.75
CA MET A 346 3.44 -23.79 -8.37
C MET A 346 4.93 -23.62 -8.02
N GLU A 347 5.78 -24.61 -8.31
CA GLU A 347 7.21 -24.54 -8.01
C GLU A 347 7.94 -23.49 -8.89
N ARG A 348 7.55 -23.33 -10.14
CA ARG A 348 8.07 -22.26 -10.99
C ARG A 348 7.77 -20.89 -10.39
N PHE A 349 6.53 -20.65 -9.94
CA PHE A 349 6.17 -19.37 -9.33
C PHE A 349 6.91 -19.13 -8.02
N LYS A 350 7.03 -20.13 -7.15
CA LYS A 350 7.78 -20.04 -5.89
C LYS A 350 9.25 -19.72 -6.11
N SER A 351 9.89 -20.39 -7.07
CA SER A 351 11.32 -20.20 -7.35
C SER A 351 11.65 -18.79 -7.84
N ASN A 352 10.76 -18.17 -8.64
CA ASN A 352 10.95 -16.84 -9.19
C ASN A 352 10.48 -15.71 -8.29
N ALA A 353 9.60 -16.00 -7.31
CA ALA A 353 8.92 -15.00 -6.49
C ALA A 353 9.89 -14.06 -5.77
N ARG A 354 10.91 -14.62 -5.10
CA ARG A 354 11.87 -13.81 -4.32
C ARG A 354 12.73 -12.92 -5.20
N ASP A 355 13.12 -13.38 -6.37
CA ASP A 355 13.90 -12.58 -7.31
C ASP A 355 13.05 -11.42 -7.83
N ARG A 356 11.78 -11.66 -8.13
CA ARG A 356 10.85 -10.59 -8.49
C ARG A 356 10.65 -9.57 -7.36
N ALA A 357 10.57 -10.00 -6.11
CA ALA A 357 10.43 -9.11 -4.97
C ALA A 357 11.63 -8.15 -4.80
N LYS A 358 12.84 -8.57 -5.18
CA LYS A 358 14.05 -7.73 -5.11
C LYS A 358 13.96 -6.47 -5.97
N ASP A 359 13.19 -6.48 -7.06
CA ASP A 359 12.96 -5.30 -7.89
C ASP A 359 12.31 -4.14 -7.11
N PHE A 360 11.64 -4.46 -6.00
CA PHE A 360 10.94 -3.53 -5.13
C PHE A 360 11.53 -3.47 -3.70
N GLY A 361 12.62 -4.19 -3.46
CA GLY A 361 13.24 -4.31 -2.12
C GLY A 361 14.19 -3.16 -1.79
N GLU A 362 14.66 -2.43 -2.78
CA GLU A 362 15.58 -1.32 -2.59
C GLU A 362 14.81 0.01 -2.56
N THR A 363 14.97 0.76 -1.49
CA THR A 363 14.39 2.10 -1.38
C THR A 363 15.23 3.08 -2.17
N LYS A 364 14.82 3.39 -3.40
CA LYS A 364 15.42 4.44 -4.21
C LYS A 364 14.94 5.80 -3.72
N LEU A 365 15.88 6.72 -3.49
CA LEU A 365 15.55 8.10 -3.14
C LEU A 365 15.18 8.88 -4.40
N PRO A 366 14.01 9.57 -4.45
CA PRO A 366 13.54 10.24 -5.67
C PRO A 366 14.08 11.65 -5.89
N TYR A 367 15.10 12.04 -5.15
CA TYR A 367 15.58 13.43 -5.11
C TYR A 367 16.82 13.63 -5.98
N ASP A 368 16.70 14.43 -7.04
CA ASP A 368 17.82 14.74 -7.93
C ASP A 368 18.94 15.49 -7.22
N GLU A 369 18.57 16.29 -6.23
CA GLU A 369 19.47 17.12 -5.45
C GLU A 369 20.55 16.29 -4.71
N LEU A 370 20.28 15.03 -4.46
CA LEU A 370 21.24 14.10 -3.84
C LEU A 370 22.36 13.69 -4.80
N ASN A 371 22.08 13.68 -6.11
CA ASN A 371 23.07 13.30 -7.13
C ASN A 371 24.12 14.39 -7.38
N TRP A 372 23.90 15.63 -6.94
CA TRP A 372 24.82 16.74 -7.13
C TRP A 372 26.03 16.70 -6.17
N ASN A 373 25.91 15.94 -5.06
CA ASN A 373 26.99 15.83 -4.06
C ASN A 373 28.02 14.73 -4.36
N ILE A 374 27.83 13.95 -5.44
CA ILE A 374 28.77 12.88 -5.86
C ILE A 374 29.88 13.45 -6.81
N ILE A 375 29.75 14.69 -7.24
CA ILE A 375 30.63 15.33 -8.23
C ILE A 375 31.54 16.44 -7.56
N LYS A 376 31.65 16.46 -6.25
CA LYS A 376 32.59 17.37 -5.58
C LYS A 376 33.66 16.61 -4.83
#